data_b44037c42ab58100acfb1bac9cee757c
#
_entry.id   b44037c42ab58100acfb1bac9cee757c
#
_cell.length_a   1.000
_cell.length_b   1.000
_cell.length_c   1.000
_cell.angle_alpha   90.00
_cell.angle_beta   90.00
_cell.angle_gamma   90.00
#
_symmetry.space_group_name_H-M   'P 1'
#
loop_
_entity.id
_entity.type
_entity.pdbx_description
1 polymer ?
#
loop_
_entity_poly.entity_id
_entity_poly.type
_entity_poly.pdbx_seq_one_letter_code
_entity_poly.pdbx_strand_id
1 'polypeptide(L)'
;MLFRSRLCTKMDAPFGMTAYRSGYDPTRPERGPFHPDLTAEERRSSVLFSVFPNLMVALIPNVTLYMIVNPHDTGTVDVKWGLSGTVENPRDPDVIAYRDLCFAFNAEDKTQLEGVQQGLQSRFYRGGPLAPADFEGTIWDFYQYMATRLGGVTHGNPNC
;
A
#
# COMPACT_ATOMS: atom_id res chain seq x y z
N MET A 1 10.30 4.68 5.09
CA MET A 1 10.15 6.08 4.71
C MET A 1 8.68 6.54 4.61
N LEU A 2 8.34 7.53 5.36
CA LEU A 2 7.50 8.70 5.06
C LEU A 2 6.02 8.52 4.70
N PHE A 3 5.29 7.69 5.39
CA PHE A 3 3.88 8.00 5.57
C PHE A 3 3.65 8.79 6.88
N ARG A 4 4.55 9.72 7.16
CA ARG A 4 4.37 10.76 8.17
C ARG A 4 3.64 11.96 7.59
N SER A 5 2.58 11.78 6.86
CA SER A 5 1.82 12.96 6.55
C SER A 5 0.50 12.92 7.30
N ARG A 6 0.28 13.93 8.12
CA ARG A 6 -1.04 14.40 8.55
C ARG A 6 -1.99 14.63 7.35
N LEU A 7 -1.58 14.21 6.17
CA LEU A 7 -2.22 14.35 4.87
C LEU A 7 -2.79 13.03 4.33
N CYS A 8 -2.70 11.92 5.07
CA CYS A 8 -3.34 10.67 4.66
C CYS A 8 -4.58 10.43 5.51
N THR A 9 -5.69 10.15 4.86
CA THR A 9 -6.95 9.82 5.52
C THR A 9 -7.29 8.37 5.25
N LYS A 10 -7.50 7.59 6.32
CA LYS A 10 -8.05 6.24 6.19
C LYS A 10 -9.46 6.32 5.61
N MET A 11 -9.74 5.46 4.66
CA MET A 11 -11.05 5.36 4.00
C MET A 11 -11.79 4.15 4.56
N ASP A 12 -13.11 4.21 4.52
CA ASP A 12 -13.95 3.04 4.78
C ASP A 12 -13.72 2.00 3.69
N ALA A 13 -13.55 0.76 4.11
CA ALA A 13 -13.34 -0.36 3.21
C ALA A 13 -14.07 -1.60 3.73
N PRO A 14 -14.57 -2.49 2.86
CA PRO A 14 -15.22 -3.72 3.28
C PRO A 14 -14.23 -4.67 3.97
N PHE A 15 -14.77 -5.63 4.73
CA PHE A 15 -13.94 -6.68 5.35
C PHE A 15 -13.07 -7.38 4.29
N GLY A 16 -11.79 -7.54 4.61
CA GLY A 16 -10.81 -8.10 3.68
C GLY A 16 -10.09 -7.04 2.84
N MET A 17 -10.36 -5.77 3.09
CA MET A 17 -9.67 -4.65 2.44
C MET A 17 -9.29 -3.59 3.47
N THR A 18 -8.33 -2.76 3.08
CA THR A 18 -8.04 -1.48 3.73
C THR A 18 -7.67 -0.45 2.68
N ALA A 19 -7.98 0.81 2.93
CA ALA A 19 -7.68 1.88 2.00
C ALA A 19 -7.36 3.18 2.73
N TYR A 20 -6.53 4.00 2.10
CA TYR A 20 -6.29 5.38 2.52
C TYR A 20 -6.04 6.28 1.32
N ARG A 21 -6.36 7.54 1.48
CA ARG A 21 -6.11 8.59 0.49
C ARG A 21 -4.99 9.49 0.98
N SER A 22 -4.02 9.79 0.12
CA SER A 22 -3.07 10.86 0.37
C SER A 22 -3.81 12.20 0.31
N GLY A 23 -3.45 13.13 1.20
CA GLY A 23 -4.06 14.46 1.22
C GLY A 23 -3.83 15.22 -0.09
N TYR A 24 -4.75 16.11 -0.36
CA TYR A 24 -4.62 17.08 -1.44
C TYR A 24 -3.51 18.08 -1.12
N ASP A 25 -2.54 18.19 -2.02
CA ASP A 25 -1.49 19.21 -1.97
C ASP A 25 -1.59 20.07 -3.21
N PRO A 26 -2.08 21.32 -3.11
CA PRO A 26 -2.23 22.22 -4.24
C PRO A 26 -0.88 22.63 -4.85
N THR A 27 0.22 22.44 -4.15
CA THR A 27 1.57 22.75 -4.64
C THR A 27 2.21 21.59 -5.40
N ARG A 28 1.63 20.39 -5.29
CA ARG A 28 2.12 19.21 -6.00
C ARG A 28 1.95 19.41 -7.50
N PRO A 29 3.02 19.28 -8.29
CA PRO A 29 2.92 19.41 -9.73
C PRO A 29 2.02 18.32 -10.31
N GLU A 30 1.13 18.71 -11.20
CA GLU A 30 0.37 17.74 -11.97
C GLU A 30 1.32 17.05 -12.96
N ARG A 31 1.20 15.74 -13.07
CA ARG A 31 1.96 14.92 -14.00
C ARG A 31 0.98 14.17 -14.90
N GLY A 32 0.79 14.68 -16.10
CA GLY A 32 -0.07 14.05 -17.12
C GLY A 32 0.68 12.96 -17.91
N PRO A 33 0.01 12.28 -18.85
CA PRO A 33 -1.40 12.46 -19.17
C PRO A 33 -2.33 11.84 -18.12
N PHE A 34 -3.47 12.50 -17.86
CA PHE A 34 -4.48 12.04 -16.92
C PHE A 34 -5.68 11.44 -17.65
N HIS A 35 -6.43 10.60 -16.95
CA HIS A 35 -7.77 10.26 -17.39
C HIS A 35 -8.62 11.55 -17.43
N PRO A 36 -9.38 11.82 -18.51
CA PRO A 36 -10.09 13.08 -18.68
C PRO A 36 -11.11 13.39 -17.58
N ASP A 37 -11.70 12.36 -17.00
CA ASP A 37 -12.74 12.49 -15.96
C ASP A 37 -12.21 12.80 -14.55
N LEU A 38 -10.89 12.85 -14.36
CA LEU A 38 -10.31 13.18 -13.05
C LEU A 38 -10.53 14.66 -12.71
N THR A 39 -11.05 14.89 -11.51
CA THR A 39 -11.16 16.23 -10.93
C THR A 39 -9.78 16.82 -10.60
N ALA A 40 -9.71 18.13 -10.37
CA ALA A 40 -8.47 18.81 -9.97
C ALA A 40 -7.88 18.24 -8.66
N GLU A 41 -8.73 17.81 -7.74
CA GLU A 41 -8.29 17.16 -6.49
C GLU A 41 -7.70 15.78 -6.76
N GLU A 42 -8.36 14.96 -7.58
CA GLU A 42 -7.90 13.61 -7.91
C GLU A 42 -6.59 13.63 -8.68
N ARG A 43 -6.34 14.65 -9.52
CA ARG A 43 -5.05 14.82 -10.21
C ARG A 43 -3.87 15.10 -9.28
N ARG A 44 -4.14 15.42 -8.01
CA ARG A 44 -3.13 15.77 -7.00
C ARG A 44 -3.16 14.89 -5.75
N SER A 45 -4.00 13.88 -5.75
CA SER A 45 -4.10 12.90 -4.67
C SER A 45 -3.82 11.49 -5.20
N SER A 46 -3.59 10.56 -4.30
CA SER A 46 -3.43 9.14 -4.64
C SER A 46 -4.26 8.32 -3.67
N VAL A 47 -4.82 7.23 -4.14
CA VAL A 47 -5.50 6.25 -3.30
C VAL A 47 -4.66 4.99 -3.25
N LEU A 48 -4.37 4.54 -2.04
CA LEU A 48 -3.70 3.27 -1.83
C LEU A 48 -4.68 2.34 -1.12
N PHE A 49 -4.81 1.14 -1.63
CA PHE A 49 -5.63 0.13 -1.00
C PHE A 49 -4.97 -1.24 -1.06
N SER A 50 -5.34 -2.09 -0.11
CA SER A 50 -4.93 -3.48 -0.11
C SER A 50 -6.17 -4.37 -0.10
N VAL A 51 -6.12 -5.43 -0.89
CA VAL A 51 -7.06 -6.55 -0.85
C VAL A 51 -6.32 -7.72 -0.22
N PHE A 52 -6.77 -8.11 0.97
CA PHE A 52 -6.09 -9.13 1.74
C PHE A 52 -6.27 -10.54 1.13
N PRO A 53 -5.25 -11.38 1.23
CA PRO A 53 -4.06 -11.22 2.08
C PRO A 53 -2.88 -10.50 1.43
N ASN A 54 -2.82 -10.32 0.10
CA ASN A 54 -1.54 -10.11 -0.56
C ASN A 54 -1.52 -9.11 -1.73
N LEU A 55 -2.64 -8.50 -2.11
CA LEU A 55 -2.66 -7.50 -3.18
C LEU A 55 -2.62 -6.09 -2.60
N MET A 56 -1.69 -5.28 -3.05
CA MET A 56 -1.60 -3.85 -2.80
C MET A 56 -1.68 -3.07 -4.11
N VAL A 57 -2.41 -1.98 -4.10
CA VAL A 57 -2.61 -1.13 -5.28
C VAL A 57 -2.46 0.34 -4.89
N ALA A 58 -1.70 1.07 -5.67
CA ALA A 58 -1.62 2.53 -5.60
C ALA A 58 -2.20 3.13 -6.89
N LEU A 59 -3.34 3.80 -6.76
CA LEU A 59 -3.93 4.59 -7.82
C LEU A 59 -3.32 5.99 -7.75
N ILE A 60 -2.42 6.25 -8.66
CA ILE A 60 -1.78 7.55 -8.88
C ILE A 60 -2.45 8.17 -10.11
N PRO A 61 -2.58 9.49 -10.22
CA PRO A 61 -3.41 10.10 -11.26
C PRO A 61 -3.14 9.69 -12.71
N ASN A 62 -1.93 9.27 -13.02
CA ASN A 62 -1.51 8.89 -14.38
C ASN A 62 -1.00 7.44 -14.48
N VAL A 63 -0.86 6.74 -13.35
CA VAL A 63 -0.37 5.36 -13.35
C VAL A 63 -0.95 4.60 -12.16
N THR A 64 -1.24 3.33 -12.35
CA THR A 64 -1.57 2.39 -11.29
C THR A 64 -0.38 1.50 -11.05
N LEU A 65 0.12 1.48 -9.82
CA LEU A 65 1.09 0.50 -9.35
C LEU A 65 0.33 -0.61 -8.62
N TYR A 66 0.60 -1.85 -8.95
CA TYR A 66 0.13 -2.99 -8.16
C TYR A 66 1.30 -3.84 -7.67
N MET A 67 1.11 -4.47 -6.53
CA MET A 67 2.09 -5.34 -5.90
C MET A 67 1.38 -6.55 -5.31
N ILE A 68 1.89 -7.74 -5.61
CA ILE A 68 1.40 -9.01 -5.05
C ILE A 68 2.52 -9.61 -4.21
N VAL A 69 2.26 -9.77 -2.92
CA VAL A 69 3.20 -10.33 -1.95
C VAL A 69 2.81 -11.77 -1.67
N ASN A 70 3.55 -12.73 -2.22
CA ASN A 70 3.27 -14.14 -2.03
C ASN A 70 4.23 -14.74 -0.99
N PRO A 71 3.74 -15.14 0.19
CA PRO A 71 4.55 -15.87 1.16
C PRO A 71 5.06 -17.19 0.54
N HIS A 72 6.35 -17.43 0.66
CA HIS A 72 6.98 -18.68 0.27
C HIS A 72 7.15 -19.61 1.48
N ASP A 73 7.63 -19.02 2.56
CA ASP A 73 7.74 -19.65 3.88
C ASP A 73 7.65 -18.58 4.99
N THR A 74 8.00 -18.93 6.22
CA THR A 74 7.97 -17.99 7.36
C THR A 74 9.04 -16.90 7.32
N GLY A 75 10.00 -17.01 6.43
CA GLY A 75 11.13 -16.08 6.33
C GLY A 75 11.27 -15.38 4.99
N THR A 76 10.53 -15.86 3.97
CA THR A 76 10.68 -15.35 2.60
C THR A 76 9.34 -15.06 1.93
N VAL A 77 9.35 -14.04 1.09
CA VAL A 77 8.22 -13.67 0.24
C VAL A 77 8.70 -13.40 -1.19
N ASP A 78 7.86 -13.77 -2.15
CA ASP A 78 8.02 -13.36 -3.54
C ASP A 78 7.18 -12.13 -3.81
N VAL A 79 7.77 -11.03 -4.25
CA VAL A 79 7.08 -9.81 -4.60
C VAL A 79 7.00 -9.68 -6.12
N LYS A 80 5.79 -9.68 -6.65
CA LYS A 80 5.50 -9.36 -8.04
C LYS A 80 4.85 -7.99 -8.11
N TRP A 81 5.34 -7.12 -8.96
CA TRP A 81 4.74 -5.80 -9.14
C TRP A 81 4.70 -5.40 -10.61
N GLY A 82 3.84 -4.46 -10.93
CA GLY A 82 3.74 -3.90 -12.26
C GLY A 82 3.06 -2.55 -12.27
N LEU A 83 3.16 -1.90 -13.41
CA LEU A 83 2.54 -0.62 -13.69
C LEU A 83 1.48 -0.79 -14.78
N SER A 84 0.37 -0.10 -14.62
CA SER A 84 -0.64 0.10 -15.65
C SER A 84 -0.95 1.59 -15.74
N GLY A 85 -1.02 2.15 -16.92
CA GLY A 85 -1.22 3.58 -17.09
C GLY A 85 -2.11 3.90 -18.29
N THR A 86 -2.42 5.17 -18.47
CA THR A 86 -3.17 5.69 -19.60
C THR A 86 -2.32 5.80 -20.88
N VAL A 87 -1.03 5.55 -20.78
CA VAL A 87 -0.07 5.61 -21.87
C VAL A 87 0.10 4.22 -22.46
N GLU A 88 -0.25 4.03 -23.72
CA GLU A 88 -0.14 2.72 -24.40
C GLU A 88 1.31 2.31 -24.70
N ASN A 89 2.22 3.29 -24.75
CA ASN A 89 3.62 3.03 -25.09
C ASN A 89 4.45 2.76 -23.83
N PRO A 90 4.92 1.52 -23.59
CA PRO A 90 5.75 1.20 -22.43
C PRO A 90 7.14 1.85 -22.47
N ARG A 91 7.51 2.48 -23.59
CA ARG A 91 8.77 3.23 -23.73
C ARG A 91 8.59 4.72 -23.54
N ASP A 92 7.41 5.15 -23.14
CA ASP A 92 7.17 6.55 -22.79
C ASP A 92 8.11 6.98 -21.65
N PRO A 93 8.76 8.15 -21.76
CA PRO A 93 9.70 8.62 -20.74
C PRO A 93 9.11 8.68 -19.33
N ASP A 94 7.82 9.03 -19.18
CA ASP A 94 7.16 9.09 -17.88
C ASP A 94 6.94 7.68 -17.30
N VAL A 95 6.56 6.70 -18.13
CA VAL A 95 6.44 5.29 -17.72
C VAL A 95 7.79 4.74 -17.27
N ILE A 96 8.84 5.05 -18.01
CA ILE A 96 10.22 4.66 -17.66
C ILE A 96 10.62 5.29 -16.34
N ALA A 97 10.37 6.58 -16.13
CA ALA A 97 10.71 7.29 -14.90
C ALA A 97 9.96 6.68 -13.68
N TYR A 98 8.68 6.35 -13.83
CA TYR A 98 7.93 5.66 -12.77
C TYR A 98 8.46 4.26 -12.47
N ARG A 99 8.77 3.50 -13.51
CA ARG A 99 9.38 2.18 -13.36
C ARG A 99 10.70 2.27 -12.59
N ASP A 100 11.57 3.18 -12.96
CA ASP A 100 12.88 3.34 -12.34
C ASP A 100 12.75 3.82 -10.88
N LEU A 101 11.79 4.69 -10.59
CA LEU A 101 11.42 5.08 -9.24
C LEU A 101 10.95 3.87 -8.43
N CYS A 102 10.11 3.01 -9.01
CA CYS A 102 9.65 1.78 -8.34
C CYS A 102 10.80 0.82 -8.03
N PHE A 103 11.75 0.66 -8.94
CA PHE A 103 12.95 -0.14 -8.66
C PHE A 103 13.77 0.44 -7.51
N ALA A 104 13.93 1.76 -7.45
CA ALA A 104 14.72 2.42 -6.41
C ALA A 104 14.10 2.23 -5.03
N PHE A 105 12.81 2.52 -4.85
CA PHE A 105 12.17 2.36 -3.54
C PHE A 105 12.00 0.89 -3.14
N ASN A 106 11.72 -0.03 -4.08
CA ASN A 106 11.67 -1.45 -3.77
C ASN A 106 13.02 -2.00 -3.30
N ALA A 107 14.13 -1.50 -3.85
CA ALA A 107 15.48 -1.89 -3.40
C ALA A 107 15.77 -1.35 -1.98
N GLU A 108 15.36 -0.12 -1.68
CA GLU A 108 15.45 0.47 -0.33
C GLU A 108 14.62 -0.33 0.67
N ASP A 109 13.35 -0.57 0.36
CA ASP A 109 12.40 -1.29 1.23
C ASP A 109 12.87 -2.73 1.47
N LYS A 110 13.39 -3.42 0.45
CA LYS A 110 13.92 -4.77 0.61
C LYS A 110 14.99 -4.83 1.69
N THR A 111 15.95 -3.93 1.66
CA THR A 111 17.03 -3.87 2.65
C THR A 111 16.49 -3.67 4.08
N GLN A 112 15.49 -2.79 4.23
CA GLN A 112 14.87 -2.54 5.53
C GLN A 112 14.08 -3.75 6.02
N LEU A 113 13.28 -4.38 5.16
CA LEU A 113 12.47 -5.54 5.50
C LEU A 113 13.32 -6.76 5.86
N GLU A 114 14.44 -7.00 5.16
CA GLU A 114 15.38 -8.05 5.51
C GLU A 114 16.01 -7.82 6.90
N GLY A 115 16.33 -6.57 7.24
CA GLY A 115 16.79 -6.20 8.58
C GLY A 115 15.74 -6.41 9.67
N VAL A 116 14.47 -6.04 9.39
CA VAL A 116 13.34 -6.30 10.31
C VAL A 116 13.16 -7.80 10.51
N GLN A 117 13.20 -8.61 9.45
CA GLN A 117 13.05 -10.06 9.53
C GLN A 117 14.15 -10.70 10.42
N GLN A 118 15.38 -10.25 10.32
CA GLN A 118 16.46 -10.67 11.21
C GLN A 118 16.18 -10.28 12.67
N GLY A 119 15.67 -9.06 12.89
CA GLY A 119 15.27 -8.59 14.22
C GLY A 119 14.17 -9.42 14.86
N LEU A 120 13.16 -9.84 14.07
CA LEU A 120 12.05 -10.70 14.52
C LEU A 120 12.54 -12.08 15.01
N GLN A 121 13.63 -12.60 14.46
CA GLN A 121 14.24 -13.86 14.87
C GLN A 121 15.05 -13.76 16.17
N SER A 122 15.25 -12.56 16.71
CA SER A 122 15.99 -12.36 17.93
C SER A 122 15.26 -12.95 19.14
N ARG A 123 16.00 -13.66 20.00
CA ARG A 123 15.48 -14.16 21.29
C ARG A 123 14.95 -13.06 22.22
N PHE A 124 15.32 -11.83 21.98
CA PHE A 124 14.89 -10.67 22.76
C PHE A 124 13.63 -9.99 22.21
N TYR A 125 13.20 -10.35 21.00
CA TYR A 125 11.98 -9.80 20.43
C TYR A 125 10.75 -10.25 21.24
N ARG A 126 9.91 -9.30 21.59
CA ARG A 126 8.69 -9.55 22.39
C ARG A 126 7.42 -9.03 21.71
N GLY A 127 7.54 -8.54 20.50
CA GLY A 127 6.47 -7.78 19.87
C GLY A 127 6.36 -6.37 20.47
N GLY A 128 5.40 -5.62 19.95
CA GLY A 128 5.07 -4.28 20.42
C GLY A 128 3.61 -3.97 20.12
N PRO A 129 3.00 -3.01 20.83
CA PRO A 129 1.68 -2.50 20.48
C PRO A 129 1.74 -1.77 19.15
N LEU A 130 0.64 -1.79 18.41
CA LEU A 130 0.47 -0.91 17.25
C LEU A 130 0.32 0.54 17.71
N ALA A 131 0.75 1.46 16.89
CA ALA A 131 0.44 2.87 17.05
C ALA A 131 -1.07 3.13 16.88
N PRO A 132 -1.60 4.30 17.31
CA PRO A 132 -3.00 4.65 17.13
C PRO A 132 -3.48 4.48 15.68
N ALA A 133 -4.80 4.31 15.52
CA ALA A 133 -5.42 3.94 14.24
C ALA A 133 -5.19 4.95 13.10
N ASP A 134 -4.96 6.20 13.40
CA ASP A 134 -4.58 7.25 12.43
C ASP A 134 -3.18 7.05 11.83
N PHE A 135 -2.34 6.20 12.47
CA PHE A 135 -1.02 5.83 11.96
C PHE A 135 -0.97 4.39 11.41
N GLU A 136 -1.50 3.43 12.16
CA GLU A 136 -1.37 1.99 11.84
C GLU A 136 -2.72 1.28 11.69
N GLY A 137 -3.80 2.02 11.45
CA GLY A 137 -5.14 1.44 11.30
C GLY A 137 -5.25 0.45 10.14
N THR A 138 -4.45 0.61 9.08
CA THR A 138 -4.40 -0.33 7.96
C THR A 138 -3.77 -1.67 8.34
N ILE A 139 -2.77 -1.65 9.24
CA ILE A 139 -2.16 -2.87 9.79
C ILE A 139 -3.15 -3.56 10.72
N TRP A 140 -3.92 -2.78 11.49
CA TRP A 140 -4.97 -3.30 12.34
C TRP A 140 -6.05 -4.04 11.54
N ASP A 141 -6.50 -3.49 10.40
CA ASP A 141 -7.45 -4.15 9.50
C ASP A 141 -6.92 -5.50 9.01
N PHE A 142 -5.63 -5.56 8.66
CA PHE A 142 -4.98 -6.81 8.27
C PHE A 142 -4.94 -7.84 9.42
N TYR A 143 -4.60 -7.41 10.63
CA TYR A 143 -4.59 -8.30 11.79
C TYR A 143 -5.97 -8.84 12.14
N GLN A 144 -7.02 -8.02 12.03
CA GLN A 144 -8.40 -8.49 12.19
C GLN A 144 -8.78 -9.51 11.12
N TYR A 145 -8.41 -9.27 9.87
CA TYR A 145 -8.61 -10.23 8.79
C TYR A 145 -7.92 -11.56 9.09
N MET A 146 -6.64 -11.53 9.47
CA MET A 146 -5.88 -12.73 9.81
C MET A 146 -6.47 -13.47 11.01
N ALA A 147 -6.81 -12.77 12.08
CA ALA A 147 -7.43 -13.36 13.27
C ALA A 147 -8.75 -14.07 12.92
N THR A 148 -9.59 -13.47 12.10
CA THR A 148 -10.85 -14.05 11.65
C THR A 148 -10.63 -15.32 10.82
N ARG A 149 -9.65 -15.29 9.89
CA ARG A 149 -9.38 -16.42 8.98
C ARG A 149 -8.67 -17.57 9.67
N LEU A 150 -7.79 -17.30 10.63
CA LEU A 150 -7.02 -18.31 11.34
C LEU A 150 -7.73 -18.80 12.60
N GLY A 151 -8.48 -17.93 13.29
CA GLY A 151 -9.15 -18.23 14.54
C GLY A 151 -10.53 -18.87 14.39
N GLY A 152 -11.09 -18.96 13.19
CA GLY A 152 -12.46 -19.42 12.96
C GLY A 152 -13.55 -18.51 13.58
N VAL A 153 -13.18 -17.30 14.02
CA VAL A 153 -14.11 -16.34 14.62
C VAL A 153 -14.88 -15.64 13.50
N THR A 154 -16.15 -15.94 13.39
CA THR A 154 -17.08 -15.13 12.60
C THR A 154 -17.38 -13.85 13.35
N HIS A 155 -16.79 -12.74 12.97
CA HIS A 155 -17.27 -11.44 13.43
C HIS A 155 -18.67 -11.21 12.86
N GLY A 156 -19.67 -11.32 13.71
CA GLY A 156 -20.98 -10.72 13.43
C GLY A 156 -20.74 -9.23 13.18
N ASN A 157 -21.25 -8.73 12.07
CA ASN A 157 -21.20 -7.31 11.76
C ASN A 157 -21.93 -6.57 12.89
N PRO A 158 -21.32 -5.64 13.65
CA PRO A 158 -21.98 -4.93 14.73
C PRO A 158 -23.07 -3.96 14.23
N ASN A 159 -23.32 -3.90 12.92
CA ASN A 159 -24.29 -3.03 12.25
C ASN A 159 -25.37 -3.83 11.46
N CYS A 160 -25.66 -5.08 11.79
CA CYS A 160 -26.85 -5.80 11.36
C CYS A 160 -27.80 -5.97 12.53
#